data_1d1e496e7baa14994bb9bdabb9e36e49
#
_entry.id   1d1e496e7baa14994bb9bdabb9e36e49
#
_cell.length_a   1.000
_cell.length_b   1.000
_cell.length_c   1.000
_cell.angle_alpha   90.00
_cell.angle_beta   90.00
_cell.angle_gamma   90.00
#
_symmetry.space_group_name_H-M   'P 1'
#
loop_
_entity.id
_entity.type
_entity.pdbx_description
1 polymer ?
#
loop_
_entity_poly.entity_id
_entity_poly.type
_entity_poly.pdbx_seq_one_letter_code
_entity_poly.pdbx_strand_id
1 'polypeptide(L)'
;MKKMISRRNFLKAAGVSAAALGLAACGGSSSSSTAASSTAASSAASAAPAAAGKVYYLNFKPEQDQAWQDLAKAYTEETGVPVTVVTAASGQYETTLMSEMEKSEAPTLFQVNGPVGLANWKDYCYDLSGTPLYGELTSDTFALKDGDAVTSIAYVIETYGIIYNKELLTAAGYTQDDIKGFADLKKVADDIQARKSELGVDGAFTSAGMDGSSDWRFKTHLANLPIYYEYKADGIGSTDAIKGTYLDNYRQIWDLYINNATCEPTLLSTKTGDDAVAEFVTNKAVFYQNGTWAYNDVAELGDDNLGMLPIYIGVDGEEKQGLCTGTENYWCVNAKASEADIQATLDFMNWCVTSEVGTTAMCGGEGAMPSGQPGMGFVIPFKGNLESSNPLVNIGNQYVADGYEPVSWNFATMPSEEWKNGVGSALTTYAADQTDANWDAVVTAFVDGWAAEAAAVNG
;
A
#
# COMPACT_ATOMS: atom_id res chain seq x y z
N MET A 1 36.14 0.98 -0.30
CA MET A 1 35.86 0.39 -1.64
C MET A 1 35.16 -0.96 -1.43
N LYS A 2 33.85 -0.96 -1.27
CA LYS A 2 33.02 -2.17 -1.34
C LYS A 2 32.48 -2.26 -2.75
N LYS A 3 32.88 -3.28 -3.49
CA LYS A 3 32.43 -3.53 -4.85
C LYS A 3 30.92 -3.84 -4.82
N MET A 4 30.12 -3.03 -5.47
CA MET A 4 28.74 -3.34 -5.79
C MET A 4 28.70 -4.67 -6.55
N ILE A 5 27.88 -5.60 -6.08
CA ILE A 5 27.65 -6.87 -6.76
C ILE A 5 26.73 -6.56 -7.94
N SER A 6 27.30 -6.61 -9.15
CA SER A 6 26.55 -6.51 -10.41
C SER A 6 25.48 -7.61 -10.44
N ARG A 7 24.26 -7.27 -10.93
CA ARG A 7 23.12 -8.19 -11.15
C ARG A 7 23.52 -9.54 -11.79
N ARG A 8 24.58 -9.56 -12.58
CA ARG A 8 25.14 -10.75 -13.21
C ARG A 8 25.84 -11.73 -12.25
N ASN A 9 26.24 -11.30 -11.06
CA ASN A 9 26.95 -12.15 -10.08
C ASN A 9 26.02 -12.75 -9.03
N PHE A 10 24.85 -12.19 -8.82
CA PHE A 10 23.83 -12.74 -7.91
C PHE A 10 23.21 -14.04 -8.49
N LEU A 11 23.03 -14.10 -9.80
CA LEU A 11 22.47 -15.28 -10.50
C LEU A 11 23.42 -16.49 -10.55
N LYS A 12 24.69 -16.35 -10.18
CA LYS A 12 25.66 -17.47 -10.18
C LYS A 12 25.74 -18.22 -8.86
N ALA A 13 25.14 -17.73 -7.79
CA ALA A 13 25.20 -18.35 -6.46
C ALA A 13 24.03 -19.29 -6.15
N ALA A 14 22.95 -19.30 -6.95
CA ALA A 14 21.75 -20.12 -6.72
C ALA A 14 21.64 -21.40 -7.57
N GLY A 15 22.65 -21.76 -8.31
CA GLY A 15 22.61 -22.86 -9.27
C GLY A 15 23.48 -24.06 -8.92
N VAL A 16 23.16 -24.84 -7.90
CA VAL A 16 23.56 -26.27 -7.81
C VAL A 16 22.55 -27.02 -6.94
N SER A 17 21.68 -27.78 -7.55
CA SER A 17 21.32 -29.15 -7.19
C SER A 17 19.93 -29.53 -7.70
N ALA A 18 19.88 -30.32 -8.74
CA ALA A 18 19.16 -31.58 -8.86
C ALA A 18 19.31 -32.13 -10.27
N ALA A 19 20.13 -33.12 -10.41
CA ALA A 19 20.23 -33.94 -11.58
C ALA A 19 19.44 -35.25 -11.38
N ALA A 20 18.99 -35.74 -12.51
CA ALA A 20 18.86 -37.15 -12.84
C ALA A 20 17.49 -37.83 -12.74
N LEU A 21 17.27 -38.48 -13.85
CA LEU A 21 16.49 -39.70 -14.22
C LEU A 21 15.26 -39.37 -15.10
N GLY A 22 15.13 -39.91 -16.27
CA GLY A 22 15.77 -40.94 -17.06
C GLY A 22 14.86 -41.36 -18.22
N LEU A 23 15.47 -41.47 -19.37
CA LEU A 23 15.31 -42.43 -20.46
C LEU A 23 13.98 -43.15 -20.73
N ALA A 24 13.53 -43.10 -21.94
CA ALA A 24 13.49 -44.11 -22.99
C ALA A 24 12.20 -43.97 -23.82
N ALA A 25 12.06 -44.18 -25.05
CA ALA A 25 12.81 -44.65 -26.20
C ALA A 25 11.85 -44.82 -27.37
N CYS A 26 12.40 -44.67 -28.59
CA CYS A 26 12.03 -45.36 -29.83
C CYS A 26 10.64 -45.14 -30.45
N GLY A 27 10.51 -44.97 -31.69
CA GLY A 27 11.21 -45.19 -32.92
C GLY A 27 10.30 -44.91 -34.08
N GLY A 28 10.79 -44.43 -35.15
CA GLY A 28 11.09 -45.01 -36.40
C GLY A 28 9.95 -44.96 -37.44
N SER A 29 10.17 -44.36 -38.51
CA SER A 29 10.40 -44.72 -39.89
C SER A 29 9.56 -43.95 -40.91
N SER A 30 10.29 -43.18 -41.68
CA SER A 30 10.34 -42.99 -43.15
C SER A 30 9.20 -43.51 -44.05
N SER A 31 8.70 -42.69 -44.95
CA SER A 31 9.05 -42.68 -46.36
C SER A 31 8.10 -41.86 -47.24
N SER A 32 8.74 -41.11 -48.11
CA SER A 32 8.66 -40.84 -49.52
C SER A 32 7.44 -40.19 -50.16
N SER A 33 7.75 -39.01 -50.65
CA SER A 33 7.52 -38.41 -51.97
C SER A 33 6.25 -38.77 -52.79
N THR A 34 5.53 -37.68 -53.15
CA THR A 34 5.30 -37.36 -54.56
C THR A 34 4.83 -35.92 -54.74
N ALA A 35 5.47 -35.21 -55.65
CA ALA A 35 5.10 -33.93 -56.16
C ALA A 35 3.88 -33.98 -57.05
N ALA A 36 2.94 -33.08 -56.91
CA ALA A 36 2.04 -32.70 -57.99
C ALA A 36 1.74 -31.17 -57.86
N SER A 37 2.19 -30.49 -58.88
CA SER A 37 1.92 -29.09 -59.21
C SER A 37 0.46 -28.92 -59.59
N SER A 38 -0.23 -27.88 -59.04
CA SER A 38 -1.21 -27.12 -59.80
C SER A 38 -1.76 -25.89 -59.06
N THR A 39 -1.66 -24.76 -59.72
CA THR A 39 -2.53 -23.59 -59.79
C THR A 39 -2.79 -22.79 -58.50
N ALA A 40 -2.27 -21.57 -58.56
CA ALA A 40 -2.62 -20.44 -57.74
C ALA A 40 -4.13 -20.18 -57.77
N ALA A 41 -4.73 -20.28 -56.59
CA ALA A 41 -5.97 -19.59 -56.27
C ALA A 41 -5.62 -18.65 -55.13
N SER A 42 -5.69 -17.37 -55.43
CA SER A 42 -5.65 -16.26 -54.47
C SER A 42 -6.85 -16.42 -53.54
N SER A 43 -6.67 -17.09 -52.44
CA SER A 43 -7.57 -17.02 -51.30
C SER A 43 -7.07 -15.88 -50.40
N ALA A 44 -7.87 -14.84 -50.29
CA ALA A 44 -7.73 -13.88 -49.20
C ALA A 44 -7.62 -14.67 -47.89
N ALA A 45 -6.45 -14.64 -47.30
CA ALA A 45 -6.27 -15.14 -45.94
C ALA A 45 -7.19 -14.27 -45.05
N SER A 46 -8.30 -14.87 -44.64
CA SER A 46 -9.04 -14.39 -43.48
C SER A 46 -8.01 -14.41 -42.34
N ALA A 47 -7.61 -13.23 -41.88
CA ALA A 47 -6.79 -13.15 -40.67
C ALA A 47 -7.53 -13.94 -39.59
N ALA A 48 -6.85 -14.91 -39.00
CA ALA A 48 -7.37 -15.55 -37.79
C ALA A 48 -7.69 -14.43 -36.82
N PRO A 49 -8.84 -14.49 -36.09
CA PRO A 49 -9.11 -13.52 -35.06
C PRO A 49 -7.86 -13.44 -34.18
N ALA A 50 -7.36 -12.21 -33.94
CA ALA A 50 -6.28 -11.99 -33.01
C ALA A 50 -6.65 -12.71 -31.69
N ALA A 51 -5.72 -13.49 -31.15
CA ALA A 51 -5.96 -14.18 -29.89
C ALA A 51 -6.42 -13.11 -28.88
N ALA A 52 -7.56 -13.35 -28.23
CA ALA A 52 -8.02 -12.48 -27.17
C ALA A 52 -6.92 -12.37 -26.13
N GLY A 53 -6.58 -11.14 -25.72
CA GLY A 53 -5.59 -10.93 -24.67
C GLY A 53 -6.08 -11.47 -23.33
N LYS A 54 -5.20 -11.49 -22.35
CA LYS A 54 -5.48 -11.86 -20.97
C LYS A 54 -4.94 -10.80 -20.01
N VAL A 55 -5.48 -10.76 -18.79
CA VAL A 55 -4.99 -9.92 -17.72
C VAL A 55 -4.39 -10.79 -16.62
N TYR A 56 -3.19 -10.45 -16.18
CA TYR A 56 -2.61 -10.97 -14.96
C TYR A 56 -2.33 -9.78 -14.02
N TYR A 57 -3.15 -9.65 -12.99
CA TYR A 57 -3.03 -8.59 -11.98
C TYR A 57 -2.29 -9.12 -10.74
N LEU A 58 -1.13 -8.53 -10.45
CA LEU A 58 -0.46 -8.71 -9.17
C LEU A 58 -0.98 -7.66 -8.20
N ASN A 59 -1.90 -8.07 -7.32
CA ASN A 59 -2.55 -7.21 -6.34
C ASN A 59 -1.66 -6.97 -5.11
N PHE A 60 -1.57 -5.70 -4.72
CA PHE A 60 -0.82 -5.23 -3.55
C PHE A 60 -1.59 -5.39 -2.23
N LYS A 61 -2.93 -5.30 -2.28
CA LYS A 61 -3.81 -5.18 -1.11
C LYS A 61 -4.36 -6.54 -0.68
N PRO A 62 -3.76 -7.23 0.32
CA PRO A 62 -4.25 -8.52 0.78
C PRO A 62 -5.66 -8.44 1.38
N GLU A 63 -6.02 -7.33 2.02
CA GLU A 63 -7.36 -7.07 2.56
C GLU A 63 -8.45 -7.00 1.49
N GLN A 64 -8.08 -6.84 0.21
CA GLN A 64 -8.98 -6.78 -0.93
C GLN A 64 -8.89 -8.00 -1.85
N ASP A 65 -8.21 -9.08 -1.45
CA ASP A 65 -8.00 -10.24 -2.31
C ASP A 65 -9.31 -10.80 -2.86
N GLN A 66 -10.27 -11.11 -2.00
CA GLN A 66 -11.54 -11.69 -2.40
C GLN A 66 -12.33 -10.76 -3.32
N ALA A 67 -12.30 -9.46 -3.03
CA ALA A 67 -12.99 -8.46 -3.83
C ALA A 67 -12.41 -8.38 -5.26
N TRP A 68 -11.09 -8.40 -5.40
CA TRP A 68 -10.44 -8.44 -6.71
C TRP A 68 -10.69 -9.76 -7.47
N GLN A 69 -10.74 -10.91 -6.77
CA GLN A 69 -11.10 -12.20 -7.39
C GLN A 69 -12.53 -12.16 -7.95
N ASP A 70 -13.49 -11.63 -7.19
CA ASP A 70 -14.88 -11.51 -7.60
C ASP A 70 -15.05 -10.55 -8.80
N LEU A 71 -14.34 -9.42 -8.77
CA LEU A 71 -14.39 -8.43 -9.85
C LEU A 71 -13.75 -8.97 -11.14
N ALA A 72 -12.64 -9.67 -11.03
CA ALA A 72 -11.98 -10.36 -12.14
C ALA A 72 -12.90 -11.42 -12.79
N LYS A 73 -13.62 -12.16 -11.95
CA LYS A 73 -14.61 -13.14 -12.42
C LYS A 73 -15.76 -12.45 -13.16
N ALA A 74 -16.32 -11.39 -12.61
CA ALA A 74 -17.42 -10.65 -13.24
C ALA A 74 -17.01 -10.08 -14.61
N TYR A 75 -15.83 -9.47 -14.72
CA TYR A 75 -15.30 -9.00 -15.99
C TYR A 75 -15.10 -10.12 -17.01
N THR A 76 -14.55 -11.24 -16.58
CA THR A 76 -14.37 -12.41 -17.45
C THR A 76 -15.69 -12.96 -17.95
N GLU A 77 -16.73 -13.03 -17.09
CA GLU A 77 -18.07 -13.47 -17.48
C GLU A 77 -18.73 -12.53 -18.46
N GLU A 78 -18.54 -11.20 -18.32
CA GLU A 78 -19.12 -10.19 -19.19
C GLU A 78 -18.41 -10.13 -20.56
N THR A 79 -17.09 -10.15 -20.58
CA THR A 79 -16.28 -9.84 -21.77
C THR A 79 -15.69 -11.06 -22.47
N GLY A 80 -15.58 -12.18 -21.76
CA GLY A 80 -14.84 -13.38 -22.22
C GLY A 80 -13.31 -13.25 -22.10
N VAL A 81 -12.77 -12.11 -21.61
CA VAL A 81 -11.34 -11.91 -21.40
C VAL A 81 -10.94 -12.49 -20.03
N PRO A 82 -10.01 -13.45 -19.98
CA PRO A 82 -9.61 -14.04 -18.72
C PRO A 82 -8.79 -13.07 -17.88
N VAL A 83 -9.15 -12.93 -16.61
CA VAL A 83 -8.41 -12.14 -15.61
C VAL A 83 -7.97 -13.07 -14.49
N THR A 84 -6.67 -13.08 -14.22
CA THR A 84 -6.07 -13.79 -13.08
C THR A 84 -5.56 -12.77 -12.08
N VAL A 85 -5.97 -12.90 -10.83
CA VAL A 85 -5.46 -12.08 -9.73
C VAL A 85 -4.58 -12.94 -8.83
N VAL A 86 -3.37 -12.45 -8.55
CA VAL A 86 -2.48 -13.02 -7.53
C VAL A 86 -2.19 -11.93 -6.52
N THR A 87 -2.41 -12.21 -5.25
CA THR A 87 -2.23 -11.23 -4.18
C THR A 87 -0.96 -11.52 -3.41
N ALA A 88 -0.12 -10.50 -3.26
CA ALA A 88 1.08 -10.58 -2.43
C ALA A 88 0.70 -10.52 -0.94
N ALA A 89 1.44 -11.24 -0.10
CA ALA A 89 1.30 -11.12 1.35
C ALA A 89 1.73 -9.72 1.83
N SER A 90 1.17 -9.27 2.95
CA SER A 90 1.52 -7.98 3.56
C SER A 90 3.03 -7.84 3.77
N GLY A 91 3.61 -6.72 3.36
CA GLY A 91 5.04 -6.44 3.42
C GLY A 91 5.92 -7.21 2.42
N GLN A 92 5.34 -8.05 1.54
CA GLN A 92 6.09 -8.90 0.60
C GLN A 92 5.92 -8.50 -0.86
N TYR A 93 5.26 -7.38 -1.14
CA TYR A 93 4.88 -7.04 -2.51
C TYR A 93 6.08 -6.88 -3.45
N GLU A 94 7.09 -6.09 -3.09
CA GLU A 94 8.27 -5.83 -3.94
C GLU A 94 9.04 -7.13 -4.25
N THR A 95 9.22 -7.98 -3.24
CA THR A 95 9.88 -9.29 -3.43
C THR A 95 9.06 -10.20 -4.35
N THR A 96 7.74 -10.19 -4.18
CA THR A 96 6.82 -10.95 -5.03
C THR A 96 6.85 -10.41 -6.46
N LEU A 97 6.76 -9.08 -6.65
CA LEU A 97 6.81 -8.44 -7.96
C LEU A 97 8.10 -8.77 -8.71
N MET A 98 9.26 -8.69 -8.05
CA MET A 98 10.53 -9.09 -8.67
C MET A 98 10.51 -10.54 -9.15
N SER A 99 9.99 -11.45 -8.31
CA SER A 99 9.89 -12.86 -8.67
C SER A 99 8.90 -13.13 -9.80
N GLU A 100 7.75 -12.45 -9.80
CA GLU A 100 6.72 -12.62 -10.83
C GLU A 100 7.16 -12.03 -12.18
N MET A 101 7.87 -10.90 -12.19
CA MET A 101 8.37 -10.28 -13.42
C MET A 101 9.47 -11.09 -14.13
N GLU A 102 10.11 -12.04 -13.45
CA GLU A 102 11.09 -12.98 -14.03
C GLU A 102 10.46 -14.17 -14.74
N LYS A 103 9.15 -14.40 -14.57
CA LYS A 103 8.43 -15.53 -15.17
C LYS A 103 8.14 -15.28 -16.64
N SER A 104 7.96 -16.37 -17.39
CA SER A 104 7.48 -16.33 -18.79
C SER A 104 6.08 -15.72 -18.91
N GLU A 105 5.26 -15.88 -17.89
CA GLU A 105 3.92 -15.30 -17.72
C GLU A 105 4.01 -14.26 -16.61
N ALA A 106 4.56 -13.09 -16.90
CA ALA A 106 4.69 -12.00 -15.97
C ALA A 106 3.37 -11.23 -15.80
N PRO A 107 3.15 -10.52 -14.68
CA PRO A 107 2.01 -9.62 -14.50
C PRO A 107 1.89 -8.62 -15.65
N THR A 108 0.68 -8.45 -16.19
CA THR A 108 0.35 -7.41 -17.16
C THR A 108 -0.11 -6.13 -16.50
N LEU A 109 -0.72 -6.27 -15.31
CA LEU A 109 -1.10 -5.19 -14.40
C LEU A 109 -0.36 -5.39 -13.07
N PHE A 110 0.34 -4.37 -12.62
CA PHE A 110 1.04 -4.35 -11.35
C PHE A 110 0.95 -2.97 -10.71
N GLN A 111 1.45 -2.82 -9.50
CA GLN A 111 1.44 -1.56 -8.76
C GLN A 111 2.86 -1.10 -8.44
N VAL A 112 3.04 0.22 -8.36
CA VAL A 112 4.20 0.85 -7.72
C VAL A 112 3.76 1.75 -6.58
N ASN A 113 4.59 1.83 -5.53
CA ASN A 113 4.36 2.68 -4.38
C ASN A 113 4.98 4.06 -4.63
N GLY A 114 4.23 4.90 -5.35
CA GLY A 114 4.65 6.26 -5.67
C GLY A 114 5.92 6.35 -6.53
N PRO A 115 6.57 7.51 -6.58
CA PRO A 115 7.77 7.74 -7.37
C PRO A 115 8.96 6.86 -6.97
N VAL A 116 9.10 6.50 -5.69
CA VAL A 116 10.18 5.62 -5.21
C VAL A 116 10.05 4.23 -5.84
N GLY A 117 8.86 3.65 -5.80
CA GLY A 117 8.58 2.38 -6.48
C GLY A 117 8.74 2.50 -7.99
N LEU A 118 8.26 3.60 -8.59
CA LEU A 118 8.40 3.84 -10.03
C LEU A 118 9.86 3.87 -10.47
N ALA A 119 10.77 4.45 -9.70
CA ALA A 119 12.20 4.51 -10.06
C ALA A 119 12.79 3.11 -10.34
N ASN A 120 12.29 2.07 -9.67
CA ASN A 120 12.72 0.69 -9.88
C ASN A 120 12.07 0.02 -11.09
N TRP A 121 10.87 0.44 -11.48
CA TRP A 121 10.02 -0.27 -12.43
C TRP A 121 9.68 0.52 -13.70
N LYS A 122 10.14 1.75 -13.87
CA LYS A 122 9.79 2.62 -15.01
C LYS A 122 10.02 2.00 -16.38
N ASP A 123 11.07 1.19 -16.54
CA ASP A 123 11.41 0.51 -17.80
C ASP A 123 10.39 -0.60 -18.19
N TYR A 124 9.50 -0.95 -17.27
CA TYR A 124 8.41 -1.91 -17.47
C TYR A 124 7.06 -1.21 -17.65
N CYS A 125 6.97 0.11 -17.44
CA CYS A 125 5.71 0.82 -17.49
C CYS A 125 5.36 1.24 -18.92
N TYR A 126 4.14 0.89 -19.35
CA TYR A 126 3.54 1.34 -20.60
C TYR A 126 3.12 2.80 -20.50
N ASP A 127 3.24 3.57 -21.58
CA ASP A 127 2.78 4.97 -21.60
C ASP A 127 1.26 5.05 -21.70
N LEU A 128 0.63 5.53 -20.65
CA LEU A 128 -0.81 5.66 -20.51
C LEU A 128 -1.35 7.01 -21.03
N SER A 129 -0.51 7.94 -21.49
CA SER A 129 -0.91 9.33 -21.82
C SER A 129 -2.01 9.42 -22.89
N GLY A 130 -2.06 8.47 -23.83
CA GLY A 130 -3.06 8.40 -24.88
C GLY A 130 -4.28 7.52 -24.57
N THR A 131 -4.40 6.98 -23.35
CA THR A 131 -5.45 6.02 -23.00
C THR A 131 -6.74 6.70 -22.53
N PRO A 132 -7.92 6.09 -22.76
CA PRO A 132 -9.18 6.57 -22.16
C PRO A 132 -9.09 6.67 -20.64
N LEU A 133 -8.44 5.70 -19.98
CA LEU A 133 -8.28 5.64 -18.54
C LEU A 133 -7.60 6.90 -17.97
N TYR A 134 -6.54 7.40 -18.61
CA TYR A 134 -5.90 8.66 -18.18
C TYR A 134 -6.86 9.85 -18.30
N GLY A 135 -7.70 9.84 -19.34
CA GLY A 135 -8.75 10.86 -19.54
C GLY A 135 -9.83 10.87 -18.44
N GLU A 136 -10.00 9.78 -17.70
CA GLU A 136 -10.98 9.69 -16.62
C GLU A 136 -10.47 10.23 -15.28
N LEU A 137 -9.17 10.51 -15.11
CA LEU A 137 -8.64 11.10 -13.88
C LEU A 137 -9.27 12.48 -13.60
N THR A 138 -9.52 12.76 -12.33
CA THR A 138 -10.02 14.07 -11.86
C THR A 138 -8.93 15.14 -11.83
N SER A 139 -7.66 14.72 -11.75
CA SER A 139 -6.48 15.60 -11.75
C SER A 139 -5.23 14.84 -12.19
N ASP A 140 -4.34 15.53 -12.89
CA ASP A 140 -3.00 15.04 -13.27
C ASP A 140 -2.10 14.71 -12.05
N THR A 141 -2.43 15.22 -10.87
CA THR A 141 -1.70 14.91 -9.64
C THR A 141 -1.83 13.44 -9.21
N PHE A 142 -2.80 12.71 -9.78
CA PHE A 142 -2.99 11.29 -9.58
C PHE A 142 -2.28 10.41 -10.62
N ALA A 143 -1.38 10.99 -11.40
CA ALA A 143 -0.53 10.27 -12.34
C ALA A 143 0.95 10.47 -12.01
N LEU A 144 1.75 9.42 -12.17
CA LEU A 144 3.21 9.54 -12.16
C LEU A 144 3.71 9.63 -13.59
N LYS A 145 4.74 10.44 -13.81
CA LYS A 145 5.30 10.70 -15.13
C LYS A 145 6.81 10.44 -15.15
N ASP A 146 7.30 9.96 -16.28
CA ASP A 146 8.73 9.94 -16.63
C ASP A 146 8.89 10.76 -17.92
N GLY A 147 9.40 11.99 -17.80
CA GLY A 147 9.33 12.96 -18.88
C GLY A 147 7.90 13.32 -19.27
N ASP A 148 7.55 13.13 -20.54
CA ASP A 148 6.20 13.38 -21.06
C ASP A 148 5.27 12.14 -20.93
N ALA A 149 5.83 10.95 -20.66
CA ALA A 149 5.05 9.73 -20.55
C ALA A 149 4.34 9.62 -19.21
N VAL A 150 3.07 9.20 -19.24
CA VAL A 150 2.30 8.81 -18.05
C VAL A 150 2.56 7.35 -17.76
N THR A 151 3.37 7.06 -16.76
CA THR A 151 3.85 5.70 -16.46
C THR A 151 2.92 4.93 -15.53
N SER A 152 2.13 5.63 -14.74
CA SER A 152 1.22 5.01 -13.78
C SER A 152 0.11 5.94 -13.33
N ILE A 153 -0.99 5.35 -12.85
CA ILE A 153 -2.21 6.06 -12.46
C ILE A 153 -2.65 5.57 -11.08
N ALA A 154 -2.87 6.51 -10.15
CA ALA A 154 -3.45 6.19 -8.85
C ALA A 154 -4.85 5.59 -9.03
N TYR A 155 -5.16 4.53 -8.28
CA TYR A 155 -6.48 3.91 -8.32
C TYR A 155 -7.26 4.05 -7.01
N VAL A 156 -6.65 4.53 -5.95
CA VAL A 156 -7.29 4.75 -4.65
C VAL A 156 -6.64 5.93 -3.93
N ILE A 157 -7.46 6.73 -3.26
CA ILE A 157 -7.04 7.75 -2.28
C ILE A 157 -7.39 7.20 -0.91
N GLU A 158 -6.47 7.26 0.04
CA GLU A 158 -6.64 6.71 1.36
C GLU A 158 -6.34 7.74 2.44
N THR A 159 -6.90 7.47 3.63
CA THR A 159 -6.74 8.33 4.80
C THR A 159 -6.35 7.47 6.00
N TYR A 160 -5.39 7.92 6.81
CA TYR A 160 -5.03 7.25 8.05
C TYR A 160 -4.94 8.21 9.23
N GLY A 161 -5.03 7.61 10.40
CA GLY A 161 -4.98 8.27 11.68
C GLY A 161 -4.91 7.23 12.81
N ILE A 162 -5.59 7.51 13.90
CA ILE A 162 -5.78 6.59 15.02
C ILE A 162 -7.26 6.18 15.01
N ILE A 163 -7.56 4.97 14.57
CA ILE A 163 -8.89 4.38 14.71
C ILE A 163 -9.12 4.10 16.18
N TYR A 164 -10.31 4.38 16.70
CA TYR A 164 -10.62 4.13 18.10
C TYR A 164 -12.02 3.52 18.30
N ASN A 165 -12.14 2.74 19.38
CA ASN A 165 -13.40 2.16 19.83
C ASN A 165 -14.10 3.15 20.76
N LYS A 166 -15.25 3.70 20.31
CA LYS A 166 -16.02 4.72 21.04
C LYS A 166 -16.59 4.20 22.36
N GLU A 167 -17.03 2.95 22.40
CA GLU A 167 -17.57 2.34 23.63
C GLU A 167 -16.49 2.22 24.69
N LEU A 168 -15.30 1.75 24.33
CA LEU A 168 -14.17 1.63 25.27
C LEU A 168 -13.67 3.00 25.72
N LEU A 169 -13.58 3.97 24.80
CA LEU A 169 -13.19 5.34 25.14
C LEU A 169 -14.20 5.98 26.11
N THR A 170 -15.49 5.78 25.86
CA THR A 170 -16.58 6.24 26.75
C THR A 170 -16.55 5.53 28.11
N ALA A 171 -16.30 4.23 28.13
CA ALA A 171 -16.16 3.47 29.37
C ALA A 171 -14.96 3.94 30.21
N ALA A 172 -13.90 4.45 29.56
CA ALA A 172 -12.78 5.09 30.23
C ALA A 172 -13.10 6.51 30.74
N GLY A 173 -14.26 7.07 30.39
CA GLY A 173 -14.73 8.39 30.80
C GLY A 173 -14.33 9.52 29.87
N TYR A 174 -14.00 9.22 28.62
CA TYR A 174 -13.56 10.19 27.60
C TYR A 174 -14.41 10.10 26.33
N THR A 175 -14.31 11.18 25.55
CA THR A 175 -14.88 11.29 24.20
C THR A 175 -13.82 11.82 23.24
N GLN A 176 -14.11 11.85 21.95
CA GLN A 176 -13.24 12.49 20.96
C GLN A 176 -12.94 13.96 21.30
N ASP A 177 -13.91 14.66 21.89
CA ASP A 177 -13.78 16.09 22.23
C ASP A 177 -12.74 16.37 23.32
N ASP A 178 -12.34 15.36 24.07
CA ASP A 178 -11.29 15.44 25.09
C ASP A 178 -9.87 15.33 24.50
N ILE A 179 -9.74 15.08 23.17
CA ILE A 179 -8.45 14.83 22.51
C ILE A 179 -8.30 15.81 21.33
N LYS A 180 -7.57 16.91 21.56
CA LYS A 180 -7.38 17.99 20.57
C LYS A 180 -5.91 18.29 20.24
N GLY A 181 -5.01 17.47 20.77
CA GLY A 181 -3.56 17.56 20.56
C GLY A 181 -2.84 16.45 21.29
N PHE A 182 -1.52 16.39 21.14
CA PHE A 182 -0.69 15.34 21.72
C PHE A 182 -0.79 15.26 23.26
N ALA A 183 -0.83 16.40 23.95
CA ALA A 183 -0.92 16.42 25.40
C ALA A 183 -2.21 15.76 25.92
N ASP A 184 -3.32 15.98 25.22
CA ASP A 184 -4.61 15.36 25.55
C ASP A 184 -4.58 13.86 25.23
N LEU A 185 -4.08 13.48 24.03
CA LEU A 185 -3.94 12.09 23.64
C LEU A 185 -3.09 11.33 24.65
N LYS A 186 -1.94 11.92 25.04
CA LYS A 186 -1.05 11.32 26.04
C LYS A 186 -1.75 11.15 27.39
N LYS A 187 -2.45 12.15 27.87
CA LYS A 187 -3.19 12.09 29.13
C LYS A 187 -4.23 10.96 29.11
N VAL A 188 -4.99 10.86 28.03
CA VAL A 188 -6.04 9.83 27.88
C VAL A 188 -5.40 8.43 27.79
N ALA A 189 -4.37 8.26 26.98
CA ALA A 189 -3.69 6.98 26.82
C ALA A 189 -3.01 6.50 28.09
N ASP A 190 -2.30 7.39 28.81
CA ASP A 190 -1.66 7.06 30.08
C ASP A 190 -2.69 6.67 31.16
N ASP A 191 -3.84 7.34 31.23
CA ASP A 191 -4.92 7.00 32.16
C ASP A 191 -5.55 5.64 31.84
N ILE A 192 -5.84 5.37 30.56
CA ILE A 192 -6.36 4.06 30.13
C ILE A 192 -5.36 2.96 30.46
N GLN A 193 -4.07 3.17 30.16
CA GLN A 193 -3.02 2.20 30.46
C GLN A 193 -2.91 1.91 31.97
N ALA A 194 -2.98 2.94 32.79
CA ALA A 194 -2.94 2.80 34.24
C ALA A 194 -4.13 2.01 34.79
N ARG A 195 -5.30 2.16 34.17
CA ARG A 195 -6.57 1.51 34.57
C ARG A 195 -6.94 0.30 33.71
N LYS A 196 -6.03 -0.23 32.88
CA LYS A 196 -6.34 -1.27 31.91
C LYS A 196 -7.05 -2.49 32.49
N SER A 197 -6.66 -2.92 33.70
CA SER A 197 -7.31 -4.04 34.37
C SER A 197 -8.74 -3.73 34.81
N GLU A 198 -9.01 -2.50 35.23
CA GLU A 198 -10.36 -2.01 35.58
C GLU A 198 -11.26 -1.95 34.35
N LEU A 199 -10.69 -1.45 33.23
CA LEU A 199 -11.40 -1.29 31.97
C LEU A 199 -11.53 -2.58 31.15
N GLY A 200 -10.83 -3.64 31.54
CA GLY A 200 -10.88 -4.93 30.85
C GLY A 200 -10.11 -4.97 29.53
N VAL A 201 -9.20 -4.00 29.32
CA VAL A 201 -8.30 -3.93 28.17
C VAL A 201 -6.89 -4.39 28.55
N ASP A 202 -6.07 -4.71 27.54
CA ASP A 202 -4.67 -5.10 27.75
C ASP A 202 -3.71 -3.90 27.54
N GLY A 203 -4.16 -2.84 26.85
CA GLY A 203 -3.43 -1.60 26.63
C GLY A 203 -4.33 -0.48 26.11
N ALA A 204 -3.83 0.76 26.12
CA ALA A 204 -4.51 1.87 25.48
C ALA A 204 -4.44 1.72 23.95
N PHE A 205 -3.27 1.39 23.42
CA PHE A 205 -3.04 1.10 22.00
C PHE A 205 -2.90 -0.40 21.74
N THR A 206 -3.24 -0.82 20.52
CA THR A 206 -2.82 -2.12 19.99
C THR A 206 -1.29 -2.21 19.99
N SER A 207 -0.75 -3.41 19.85
CA SER A 207 0.69 -3.59 19.68
C SER A 207 1.21 -2.75 18.51
N ALA A 208 2.30 -2.02 18.77
CA ALA A 208 3.07 -1.32 17.74
C ALA A 208 4.02 -2.31 17.07
N GLY A 209 3.47 -3.31 16.36
CA GLY A 209 4.24 -4.42 15.77
C GLY A 209 5.26 -3.93 14.75
N MET A 210 6.48 -4.46 14.87
CA MET A 210 7.62 -4.11 14.02
C MET A 210 8.12 -5.30 13.19
N ASP A 211 7.30 -6.33 13.00
CA ASP A 211 7.57 -7.34 11.99
C ASP A 211 7.27 -6.78 10.58
N GLY A 212 7.75 -7.47 9.54
CA GLY A 212 7.63 -6.99 8.16
C GLY A 212 6.20 -6.83 7.63
N SER A 213 5.18 -7.38 8.31
CA SER A 213 3.77 -7.20 7.96
C SER A 213 3.16 -5.92 8.55
N SER A 214 3.82 -5.28 9.51
CA SER A 214 3.25 -4.23 10.36
C SER A 214 4.11 -2.96 10.48
N ASP A 215 5.42 -3.04 10.31
CA ASP A 215 6.41 -1.98 10.57
C ASP A 215 6.20 -0.72 9.72
N TRP A 216 5.60 -0.85 8.53
CA TRP A 216 5.26 0.26 7.63
C TRP A 216 4.39 1.31 8.32
N ARG A 217 3.55 0.93 9.29
CA ARG A 217 2.72 1.86 10.07
C ARG A 217 3.57 2.91 10.80
N PHE A 218 4.80 2.57 11.17
CA PHE A 218 5.67 3.42 11.99
C PHE A 218 6.86 3.99 11.21
N LYS A 219 7.57 3.16 10.45
CA LYS A 219 8.74 3.59 9.65
C LYS A 219 8.36 4.46 8.44
N THR A 220 7.09 4.41 7.99
CA THR A 220 6.57 5.17 6.85
C THR A 220 5.46 6.13 7.29
N HIS A 221 4.33 5.61 7.77
CA HIS A 221 3.15 6.42 8.06
C HIS A 221 3.34 7.35 9.26
N LEU A 222 3.89 6.86 10.36
CA LEU A 222 4.20 7.72 11.51
C LEU A 222 5.36 8.67 11.18
N ALA A 223 6.40 8.18 10.48
CA ALA A 223 7.54 8.99 10.03
C ALA A 223 7.15 10.13 9.09
N ASN A 224 6.00 10.03 8.41
CA ASN A 224 5.46 11.11 7.59
C ASN A 224 5.19 12.41 8.36
N LEU A 225 4.82 12.32 9.64
CA LEU A 225 4.44 13.49 10.44
C LEU A 225 5.63 14.45 10.64
N PRO A 226 6.80 14.02 11.18
CA PRO A 226 7.95 14.91 11.29
C PRO A 226 8.43 15.45 9.93
N ILE A 227 8.33 14.67 8.85
CA ILE A 227 8.66 15.12 7.49
C ILE A 227 7.69 16.21 7.03
N TYR A 228 6.38 15.99 7.18
CA TYR A 228 5.35 16.96 6.82
C TYR A 228 5.54 18.30 7.52
N TYR A 229 5.77 18.29 8.82
CA TYR A 229 5.95 19.52 9.58
C TYR A 229 7.25 20.25 9.24
N GLU A 230 8.33 19.52 8.96
CA GLU A 230 9.57 20.12 8.49
C GLU A 230 9.37 20.77 7.11
N TYR A 231 8.75 20.09 6.17
CA TYR A 231 8.43 20.63 4.84
C TYR A 231 7.53 21.86 4.91
N LYS A 232 6.52 21.82 5.77
CA LYS A 232 5.60 22.94 5.99
C LYS A 232 6.34 24.14 6.57
N ALA A 233 7.21 23.94 7.56
CA ALA A 233 8.00 25.00 8.20
C ALA A 233 9.02 25.62 7.24
N ASP A 234 9.65 24.81 6.39
CA ASP A 234 10.65 25.24 5.41
C ASP A 234 10.02 25.76 4.10
N GLY A 235 8.72 25.56 3.87
CA GLY A 235 8.02 25.93 2.64
C GLY A 235 8.48 25.14 1.41
N ILE A 236 8.83 23.86 1.57
CA ILE A 236 9.34 22.97 0.53
C ILE A 236 8.40 21.78 0.33
N GLY A 237 8.53 21.07 -0.80
CA GLY A 237 7.77 19.84 -1.10
C GLY A 237 8.62 18.57 -1.15
N SER A 238 9.96 18.72 -1.16
CA SER A 238 10.93 17.61 -1.14
C SER A 238 12.31 18.12 -0.75
N THR A 239 13.21 17.20 -0.37
CA THR A 239 14.61 17.52 -0.06
C THR A 239 15.51 16.31 -0.28
N ASP A 240 16.75 16.55 -0.70
CA ASP A 240 17.80 15.52 -0.74
C ASP A 240 18.47 15.32 0.64
N ALA A 241 18.20 16.20 1.61
CA ALA A 241 18.78 16.14 2.95
C ALA A 241 17.78 16.70 3.98
N ILE A 242 17.11 15.82 4.68
CA ILE A 242 16.19 16.20 5.77
C ILE A 242 16.99 16.64 7.01
N LYS A 243 16.48 17.63 7.75
CA LYS A 243 17.17 18.18 8.92
C LYS A 243 16.86 17.41 10.21
N GLY A 244 15.70 16.75 10.26
CA GLY A 244 15.22 16.08 11.47
C GLY A 244 14.67 17.02 12.54
N THR A 245 14.16 18.19 12.13
CA THR A 245 13.68 19.24 13.04
C THR A 245 12.66 18.76 14.04
N TYR A 246 11.81 17.79 13.67
CA TYR A 246 10.71 17.29 14.49
C TYR A 246 10.93 15.85 15.00
N LEU A 247 12.19 15.38 15.11
CA LEU A 247 12.48 14.03 15.58
C LEU A 247 12.22 13.85 17.08
N ASP A 248 12.31 14.91 17.90
CA ASP A 248 11.87 14.86 19.30
C ASP A 248 10.35 14.63 19.41
N ASN A 249 9.58 15.22 18.49
CA ASN A 249 8.14 15.00 18.37
C ASN A 249 7.83 13.57 17.90
N TYR A 250 8.64 13.04 16.99
CA TYR A 250 8.54 11.64 16.56
C TYR A 250 8.85 10.68 17.71
N ARG A 251 9.87 10.96 18.52
CA ARG A 251 10.19 10.19 19.71
C ARG A 251 9.03 10.13 20.69
N GLN A 252 8.43 11.27 21.01
CA GLN A 252 7.38 11.31 22.04
C GLN A 252 6.09 10.58 21.62
N ILE A 253 5.70 10.61 20.34
CA ILE A 253 4.54 9.83 19.90
C ILE A 253 4.90 8.34 19.78
N TRP A 254 6.13 7.97 19.38
CA TRP A 254 6.60 6.61 19.39
C TRP A 254 6.64 6.04 20.81
N ASP A 255 7.21 6.78 21.77
CA ASP A 255 7.21 6.42 23.20
C ASP A 255 5.78 6.22 23.73
N LEU A 256 4.85 7.09 23.33
CA LEU A 256 3.45 6.96 23.73
C LEU A 256 2.86 5.63 23.24
N TYR A 257 3.10 5.27 22.01
CA TYR A 257 2.57 4.02 21.44
C TYR A 257 3.19 2.79 22.12
N ILE A 258 4.51 2.71 22.20
CA ILE A 258 5.19 1.50 22.69
C ILE A 258 5.02 1.28 24.20
N ASN A 259 4.85 2.35 24.99
CA ASN A 259 4.70 2.25 26.44
C ASN A 259 3.22 2.11 26.88
N ASN A 260 2.27 2.34 25.98
CA ASN A 260 0.82 2.20 26.27
C ASN A 260 0.17 1.11 25.39
N ALA A 261 0.98 0.22 24.82
CA ALA A 261 0.52 -0.90 23.99
C ALA A 261 0.01 -2.08 24.83
N THR A 262 -0.67 -3.00 24.15
CA THR A 262 -1.14 -4.29 24.69
C THR A 262 -0.02 -5.24 25.08
N CYS A 263 1.21 -5.03 24.59
CA CYS A 263 2.37 -5.87 24.86
C CYS A 263 3.60 -5.05 25.28
N GLU A 264 4.57 -5.74 25.89
CA GLU A 264 5.85 -5.13 26.26
C GLU A 264 6.64 -4.69 25.01
N PRO A 265 7.34 -3.53 25.05
CA PRO A 265 8.10 -3.03 23.90
C PRO A 265 9.17 -3.98 23.35
N THR A 266 9.72 -4.85 24.20
CA THR A 266 10.70 -5.88 23.81
C THR A 266 10.13 -6.96 22.88
N LEU A 267 8.81 -7.06 22.75
CA LEU A 267 8.12 -8.06 21.92
C LEU A 267 7.75 -7.53 20.51
N LEU A 268 7.95 -6.25 20.25
CA LEU A 268 7.44 -5.61 19.03
C LEU A 268 7.99 -6.21 17.74
N SER A 269 9.23 -6.71 17.74
CA SER A 269 9.83 -7.37 16.57
C SER A 269 9.10 -8.65 16.12
N THR A 270 8.25 -9.20 16.98
CA THR A 270 7.49 -10.44 16.73
C THR A 270 5.98 -10.19 16.58
N LYS A 271 5.53 -8.96 16.80
CA LYS A 271 4.12 -8.60 16.68
C LYS A 271 3.77 -8.22 15.24
N THR A 272 2.70 -8.83 14.75
CA THR A 272 2.23 -8.73 13.37
C THR A 272 1.10 -7.70 13.21
N GLY A 273 0.73 -7.40 11.97
CA GLY A 273 -0.49 -6.64 11.66
C GLY A 273 -1.75 -7.36 12.15
N ASP A 274 -1.80 -8.69 11.97
CA ASP A 274 -2.94 -9.51 12.41
C ASP A 274 -3.09 -9.54 13.93
N ASP A 275 -1.98 -9.52 14.69
CA ASP A 275 -2.02 -9.36 16.15
C ASP A 275 -2.73 -8.07 16.53
N ALA A 276 -2.38 -6.94 15.89
CA ALA A 276 -2.95 -5.64 16.18
C ALA A 276 -4.45 -5.57 15.83
N VAL A 277 -4.86 -6.15 14.70
CA VAL A 277 -6.30 -6.30 14.34
C VAL A 277 -7.02 -7.11 15.39
N ALA A 278 -6.52 -8.30 15.74
CA ALA A 278 -7.14 -9.19 16.72
C ALA A 278 -7.27 -8.53 18.11
N GLU A 279 -6.25 -7.79 18.54
CA GLU A 279 -6.29 -7.03 19.79
C GLU A 279 -7.38 -5.95 19.78
N PHE A 280 -7.57 -5.25 18.66
CA PHE A 280 -8.57 -4.20 18.52
C PHE A 280 -10.00 -4.77 18.47
N VAL A 281 -10.27 -5.72 17.59
CA VAL A 281 -11.62 -6.28 17.40
C VAL A 281 -12.10 -7.11 18.59
N THR A 282 -11.19 -7.65 19.41
CA THR A 282 -11.54 -8.36 20.66
C THR A 282 -11.61 -7.44 21.87
N ASN A 283 -11.63 -6.11 21.66
CA ASN A 283 -11.74 -5.10 22.72
C ASN A 283 -10.58 -5.14 23.73
N LYS A 284 -9.35 -5.45 23.26
CA LYS A 284 -8.14 -5.46 24.09
C LYS A 284 -7.39 -4.13 24.07
N ALA A 285 -7.73 -3.25 23.12
CA ALA A 285 -7.17 -1.91 23.01
C ALA A 285 -8.24 -0.90 22.60
N VAL A 286 -8.07 0.35 23.03
CA VAL A 286 -8.97 1.47 22.68
C VAL A 286 -8.58 2.10 21.35
N PHE A 287 -7.26 2.18 21.06
CA PHE A 287 -6.68 2.89 19.93
C PHE A 287 -5.90 1.95 19.01
N TYR A 288 -6.06 2.16 17.69
CA TYR A 288 -5.39 1.42 16.63
C TYR A 288 -4.91 2.36 15.53
N GLN A 289 -3.60 2.64 15.43
CA GLN A 289 -3.08 3.41 14.31
C GLN A 289 -3.18 2.62 13.03
N ASN A 290 -4.10 3.00 12.15
CA ASN A 290 -4.27 2.44 10.82
C ASN A 290 -5.09 3.41 9.95
N GLY A 291 -5.47 2.98 8.74
CA GLY A 291 -6.19 3.80 7.78
C GLY A 291 -7.52 3.22 7.34
N THR A 292 -8.12 3.89 6.37
CA THR A 292 -9.43 3.52 5.79
C THR A 292 -9.44 2.12 5.18
N TRP A 293 -8.31 1.60 4.75
CA TRP A 293 -8.14 0.24 4.23
C TRP A 293 -8.42 -0.86 5.27
N ALA A 294 -8.22 -0.56 6.56
CA ALA A 294 -8.46 -1.52 7.64
C ALA A 294 -9.95 -1.67 7.99
N TYR A 295 -10.87 -0.93 7.34
CA TYR A 295 -12.28 -0.96 7.71
C TYR A 295 -12.87 -2.38 7.69
N ASN A 296 -12.62 -3.16 6.65
CA ASN A 296 -13.16 -4.51 6.56
C ASN A 296 -12.68 -5.43 7.70
N ASP A 297 -11.47 -5.20 8.20
CA ASP A 297 -10.91 -5.97 9.31
C ASP A 297 -11.54 -5.62 10.67
N VAL A 298 -12.07 -4.40 10.80
CA VAL A 298 -12.61 -3.88 12.07
C VAL A 298 -14.12 -3.66 12.06
N ALA A 299 -14.81 -3.91 10.93
CA ALA A 299 -16.22 -3.64 10.73
C ALA A 299 -17.14 -4.41 11.71
N GLU A 300 -16.69 -5.55 12.25
CA GLU A 300 -17.45 -6.33 13.23
C GLU A 300 -17.73 -5.57 14.55
N LEU A 301 -16.95 -4.52 14.84
CA LEU A 301 -17.21 -3.64 15.99
C LEU A 301 -18.43 -2.73 15.80
N GLY A 302 -18.94 -2.61 14.56
CA GLY A 302 -20.04 -1.74 14.16
C GLY A 302 -19.61 -0.31 13.85
N ASP A 303 -20.18 0.26 12.78
CA ASP A 303 -19.84 1.59 12.26
C ASP A 303 -20.01 2.69 13.30
N ASP A 304 -21.09 2.62 14.09
CA ASP A 304 -21.37 3.60 15.13
C ASP A 304 -20.33 3.59 16.27
N ASN A 305 -19.63 2.47 16.44
CA ASN A 305 -18.60 2.31 17.47
C ASN A 305 -17.20 2.70 16.98
N LEU A 306 -17.00 2.85 15.67
CA LEU A 306 -15.72 3.25 15.10
C LEU A 306 -15.58 4.78 15.02
N GLY A 307 -14.44 5.31 15.44
CA GLY A 307 -14.03 6.70 15.25
C GLY A 307 -12.60 6.76 14.72
N MET A 308 -12.15 7.95 14.32
CA MET A 308 -10.79 8.18 13.85
C MET A 308 -10.29 9.54 14.34
N LEU A 309 -9.07 9.59 14.86
CA LEU A 309 -8.39 10.79 15.35
C LEU A 309 -7.17 11.10 14.48
N PRO A 310 -6.78 12.37 14.31
CA PRO A 310 -5.47 12.74 13.81
C PRO A 310 -4.34 12.17 14.67
N ILE A 311 -3.18 11.95 14.06
CA ILE A 311 -1.96 11.57 14.79
C ILE A 311 -1.28 12.87 15.21
N TYR A 312 -1.50 13.29 16.46
CA TYR A 312 -0.87 14.44 17.05
C TYR A 312 0.55 14.10 17.53
N ILE A 313 1.52 14.96 17.26
CA ILE A 313 2.92 14.75 17.64
C ILE A 313 3.49 15.88 18.54
N GLY A 314 2.66 16.77 19.02
CA GLY A 314 3.05 17.82 19.95
C GLY A 314 3.71 19.03 19.28
N VAL A 315 3.25 19.41 18.09
CA VAL A 315 3.68 20.62 17.39
C VAL A 315 2.68 21.76 17.60
N ASP A 316 3.16 22.98 17.56
CA ASP A 316 2.30 24.16 17.70
C ASP A 316 1.29 24.23 16.54
N GLY A 317 0.00 24.42 16.87
CA GLY A 317 -1.07 24.54 15.88
C GLY A 317 -1.66 23.20 15.41
N GLU A 318 -1.26 22.08 16.00
CA GLU A 318 -1.79 20.75 15.63
C GLU A 318 -3.28 20.55 15.95
N GLU A 319 -3.89 21.43 16.77
CA GLU A 319 -5.33 21.41 17.04
C GLU A 319 -6.20 21.68 15.81
N LYS A 320 -5.59 22.13 14.70
CA LYS A 320 -6.23 22.29 13.40
C LYS A 320 -5.84 21.20 12.39
N GLN A 321 -4.99 20.28 12.79
CA GLN A 321 -4.58 19.16 11.96
C GLN A 321 -5.74 18.18 11.76
N GLY A 322 -5.96 17.79 10.52
CA GLY A 322 -6.84 16.70 10.12
C GLY A 322 -6.11 15.37 10.02
N LEU A 323 -6.75 14.41 9.37
CA LEU A 323 -6.19 13.09 9.11
C LEU A 323 -5.13 13.15 8.00
N CYS A 324 -4.27 12.13 7.94
CA CYS A 324 -3.28 11.99 6.90
C CYS A 324 -3.93 11.44 5.63
N THR A 325 -3.93 12.21 4.53
CA THR A 325 -4.65 11.85 3.30
C THR A 325 -3.74 11.91 2.09
N GLY A 326 -3.81 10.90 1.21
CA GLY A 326 -3.00 10.83 0.00
C GLY A 326 -3.13 9.50 -0.72
N THR A 327 -2.16 9.20 -1.59
CA THR A 327 -2.04 7.92 -2.26
C THR A 327 -0.57 7.57 -2.51
N GLU A 328 -0.27 6.28 -2.50
CA GLU A 328 0.95 5.70 -3.03
C GLU A 328 0.66 4.48 -3.91
N ASN A 329 -0.61 4.23 -4.19
CA ASN A 329 -1.10 3.05 -4.91
C ASN A 329 -1.31 3.39 -6.39
N TYR A 330 -0.33 3.11 -7.23
CA TYR A 330 -0.37 3.46 -8.66
C TYR A 330 -0.33 2.20 -9.53
N TRP A 331 -1.35 1.99 -10.34
CA TRP A 331 -1.37 0.96 -11.35
C TRP A 331 -0.39 1.24 -12.48
N CYS A 332 0.34 0.21 -12.89
CA CYS A 332 1.22 0.19 -14.06
C CYS A 332 0.83 -0.95 -14.98
N VAL A 333 0.86 -0.70 -16.29
CA VAL A 333 0.70 -1.75 -17.30
C VAL A 333 2.07 -2.17 -17.79
N ASN A 334 2.32 -3.48 -17.87
CA ASN A 334 3.61 -4.04 -18.26
C ASN A 334 3.85 -3.85 -19.77
N ALA A 335 4.74 -2.93 -20.13
CA ALA A 335 5.13 -2.65 -21.52
C ALA A 335 5.84 -3.83 -22.21
N LYS A 336 6.25 -4.87 -21.48
CA LYS A 336 6.89 -6.09 -22.03
C LYS A 336 5.86 -7.18 -22.34
N ALA A 337 4.59 -7.00 -21.96
CA ALA A 337 3.52 -7.93 -22.34
C ALA A 337 3.20 -7.85 -23.84
N SER A 338 2.42 -8.80 -24.35
CA SER A 338 1.96 -8.75 -25.74
C SER A 338 1.01 -7.57 -25.96
N GLU A 339 0.94 -7.04 -27.18
CA GLU A 339 -0.02 -5.95 -27.51
C GLU A 339 -1.46 -6.32 -27.13
N ALA A 340 -1.85 -7.59 -27.32
CA ALA A 340 -3.18 -8.08 -26.96
C ALA A 340 -3.40 -8.06 -25.44
N ASP A 341 -2.39 -8.46 -24.65
CA ASP A 341 -2.48 -8.46 -23.19
C ASP A 341 -2.44 -7.02 -22.64
N ILE A 342 -1.66 -6.12 -23.23
CA ILE A 342 -1.66 -4.69 -22.88
C ILE A 342 -3.06 -4.11 -23.10
N GLN A 343 -3.65 -4.32 -24.28
CA GLN A 343 -4.99 -3.80 -24.57
C GLN A 343 -6.05 -4.39 -23.62
N ALA A 344 -6.01 -5.71 -23.39
CA ALA A 344 -6.91 -6.35 -22.44
C ALA A 344 -6.78 -5.78 -21.02
N THR A 345 -5.57 -5.45 -20.59
CA THR A 345 -5.29 -4.85 -19.29
C THR A 345 -5.83 -3.42 -19.21
N LEU A 346 -5.63 -2.61 -20.26
CA LEU A 346 -6.18 -1.25 -20.34
C LEU A 346 -7.71 -1.27 -20.31
N ASP A 347 -8.34 -2.20 -21.05
CA ASP A 347 -9.79 -2.35 -21.06
C ASP A 347 -10.34 -2.78 -19.71
N PHE A 348 -9.66 -3.69 -19.01
CA PHE A 348 -10.02 -4.11 -17.65
C PHE A 348 -9.93 -2.93 -16.66
N MET A 349 -8.80 -2.21 -16.65
CA MET A 349 -8.63 -1.05 -15.77
C MET A 349 -9.71 0.02 -16.04
N ASN A 350 -9.96 0.32 -17.31
CA ASN A 350 -10.99 1.29 -17.68
C ASN A 350 -12.39 0.83 -17.27
N TRP A 351 -12.71 -0.45 -17.45
CA TRP A 351 -13.97 -1.05 -17.01
C TRP A 351 -14.15 -0.94 -15.49
N CYS A 352 -13.10 -1.21 -14.71
CA CYS A 352 -13.17 -1.08 -13.25
C CYS A 352 -13.61 0.31 -12.79
N VAL A 353 -13.18 1.37 -13.49
CA VAL A 353 -13.42 2.76 -13.06
C VAL A 353 -14.55 3.48 -13.79
N THR A 354 -15.12 2.87 -14.85
CA THR A 354 -16.17 3.51 -15.66
C THR A 354 -17.46 2.71 -15.75
N SER A 355 -17.42 1.37 -15.59
CA SER A 355 -18.64 0.57 -15.61
C SER A 355 -19.42 0.70 -14.29
N GLU A 356 -20.74 0.49 -14.34
CA GLU A 356 -21.57 0.46 -13.14
C GLU A 356 -21.14 -0.66 -12.19
N VAL A 357 -20.81 -1.84 -12.72
CA VAL A 357 -20.35 -2.99 -11.92
C VAL A 357 -19.00 -2.68 -11.27
N GLY A 358 -18.03 -2.20 -12.06
CA GLY A 358 -16.68 -1.90 -11.55
C GLY A 358 -16.70 -0.80 -10.48
N THR A 359 -17.37 0.31 -10.75
CA THR A 359 -17.43 1.44 -9.82
C THR A 359 -18.22 1.12 -8.55
N THR A 360 -19.32 0.37 -8.66
CA THR A 360 -20.07 -0.11 -7.50
C THR A 360 -19.19 -1.04 -6.64
N ALA A 361 -18.45 -1.96 -7.26
CA ALA A 361 -17.57 -2.85 -6.55
C ALA A 361 -16.40 -2.12 -5.86
N MET A 362 -15.80 -1.14 -6.54
CA MET A 362 -14.64 -0.39 -5.98
C MET A 362 -15.06 0.57 -4.85
N CYS A 363 -16.19 1.28 -4.99
CA CYS A 363 -16.59 2.33 -4.03
C CYS A 363 -17.64 1.86 -3.02
N GLY A 364 -18.41 0.82 -3.34
CA GLY A 364 -19.52 0.33 -2.54
C GLY A 364 -19.13 -0.48 -1.31
N GLY A 365 -20.12 -0.73 -0.44
CA GLY A 365 -19.99 -1.51 0.79
C GLY A 365 -20.72 -2.85 0.70
N GLU A 366 -21.53 -3.15 1.72
CA GLU A 366 -22.25 -4.42 1.83
C GLU A 366 -23.05 -4.74 0.56
N GLY A 367 -22.84 -5.93 0.01
CA GLY A 367 -23.55 -6.41 -1.18
C GLY A 367 -23.12 -5.76 -2.50
N ALA A 368 -22.09 -4.92 -2.53
CA ALA A 368 -21.68 -4.18 -3.72
C ALA A 368 -20.94 -5.05 -4.76
N MET A 369 -20.35 -6.18 -4.35
CA MET A 369 -19.76 -7.12 -5.29
C MET A 369 -20.81 -7.90 -6.06
N PRO A 370 -20.55 -8.30 -7.31
CA PRO A 370 -21.44 -9.17 -8.08
C PRO A 370 -21.79 -10.50 -7.38
N SER A 371 -20.89 -10.97 -6.52
CA SER A 371 -21.11 -12.16 -5.66
C SER A 371 -22.05 -11.89 -4.47
N GLY A 372 -22.39 -10.63 -4.19
CA GLY A 372 -23.09 -10.20 -2.99
C GLY A 372 -22.21 -9.99 -1.76
N GLN A 373 -20.88 -10.12 -1.92
CA GLN A 373 -19.93 -9.77 -0.88
C GLN A 373 -19.76 -8.24 -0.76
N PRO A 374 -19.16 -7.74 0.33
CA PRO A 374 -18.82 -6.32 0.44
C PRO A 374 -17.89 -5.84 -0.67
N GLY A 375 -18.09 -4.61 -1.14
CA GLY A 375 -17.18 -3.92 -2.04
C GLY A 375 -15.93 -3.41 -1.31
N MET A 376 -15.05 -2.74 -2.07
CA MET A 376 -13.75 -2.31 -1.56
C MET A 376 -13.83 -1.03 -0.71
N GLY A 377 -14.91 -0.23 -0.85
CA GLY A 377 -15.06 1.03 -0.11
C GLY A 377 -14.01 2.08 -0.46
N PHE A 378 -13.44 2.04 -1.66
CA PHE A 378 -12.40 2.95 -2.09
C PHE A 378 -12.92 4.38 -2.38
N VAL A 379 -12.04 5.36 -2.20
CA VAL A 379 -12.15 6.65 -2.85
C VAL A 379 -11.28 6.60 -4.09
N ILE A 380 -11.90 6.61 -5.27
CA ILE A 380 -11.16 6.52 -6.54
C ILE A 380 -10.98 7.91 -7.18
N PRO A 381 -9.79 8.23 -7.73
CA PRO A 381 -9.50 9.55 -8.30
C PRO A 381 -10.05 9.74 -9.74
N PHE A 382 -11.20 9.12 -10.06
CA PHE A 382 -11.79 9.15 -11.40
C PHE A 382 -13.09 9.95 -11.43
N LYS A 383 -13.51 10.38 -12.62
CA LYS A 383 -14.75 11.13 -12.85
C LYS A 383 -15.97 10.29 -12.52
N GLY A 384 -17.06 10.93 -12.05
CA GLY A 384 -18.35 10.25 -11.86
C GLY A 384 -18.82 10.25 -10.41
N ASN A 385 -18.92 11.21 -9.63
CA ASN A 385 -19.63 11.38 -8.34
C ASN A 385 -19.78 10.07 -7.51
N LEU A 386 -18.72 9.29 -7.41
CA LEU A 386 -18.73 8.02 -6.71
C LEU A 386 -18.33 8.26 -5.26
N GLU A 387 -19.28 8.12 -4.38
CA GLU A 387 -19.03 8.19 -2.92
C GLU A 387 -18.59 6.83 -2.40
N SER A 388 -17.55 6.84 -1.56
CA SER A 388 -17.15 5.65 -0.82
C SER A 388 -18.18 5.34 0.27
N SER A 389 -18.53 4.07 0.40
CA SER A 389 -19.40 3.61 1.50
C SER A 389 -18.65 3.36 2.80
N ASN A 390 -17.34 3.47 2.80
CA ASN A 390 -16.49 3.24 3.98
C ASN A 390 -16.73 4.32 5.05
N PRO A 391 -17.23 3.98 6.25
CA PRO A 391 -17.52 4.95 7.31
C PRO A 391 -16.29 5.72 7.78
N LEU A 392 -15.10 5.11 7.75
CA LEU A 392 -13.86 5.79 8.11
C LEU A 392 -13.48 6.89 7.11
N VAL A 393 -13.83 6.71 5.82
CA VAL A 393 -13.72 7.75 4.79
C VAL A 393 -14.63 8.93 5.12
N ASN A 394 -15.86 8.67 5.55
CA ASN A 394 -16.81 9.71 5.91
C ASN A 394 -16.33 10.54 7.10
N ILE A 395 -15.65 9.91 8.07
CA ILE A 395 -15.00 10.64 9.18
C ILE A 395 -13.91 11.58 8.64
N GLY A 396 -13.06 11.11 7.72
CA GLY A 396 -12.05 11.94 7.07
C GLY A 396 -12.64 13.14 6.33
N ASN A 397 -13.71 12.92 5.58
CA ASN A 397 -14.44 13.98 4.87
C ASN A 397 -15.04 15.00 5.84
N GLN A 398 -15.52 14.56 7.01
CA GLN A 398 -16.06 15.44 8.04
C GLN A 398 -14.98 16.35 8.63
N TYR A 399 -13.78 15.84 8.91
CA TYR A 399 -12.65 16.68 9.34
C TYR A 399 -12.37 17.81 8.35
N VAL A 400 -12.35 17.50 7.05
CA VAL A 400 -12.16 18.52 6.00
C VAL A 400 -13.32 19.53 5.99
N ALA A 401 -14.57 19.07 6.09
CA ALA A 401 -15.75 19.93 6.13
C ALA A 401 -15.76 20.85 7.36
N ASP A 402 -15.24 20.39 8.49
CA ASP A 402 -15.10 21.16 9.75
C ASP A 402 -13.88 22.11 9.72
N GLY A 403 -13.15 22.16 8.62
CA GLY A 403 -12.05 23.10 8.40
C GLY A 403 -10.70 22.65 9.02
N TYR A 404 -10.53 21.36 9.30
CA TYR A 404 -9.24 20.80 9.65
C TYR A 404 -8.37 20.63 8.41
N GLU A 405 -7.06 20.85 8.54
CA GLU A 405 -6.08 20.76 7.45
C GLU A 405 -5.53 19.33 7.33
N PRO A 406 -5.79 18.63 6.21
CA PRO A 406 -5.24 17.29 6.02
C PRO A 406 -3.71 17.30 6.00
N VAL A 407 -3.10 16.27 6.58
CA VAL A 407 -1.66 16.02 6.45
C VAL A 407 -1.42 15.26 5.15
N SER A 408 -0.67 15.87 4.23
CA SER A 408 -0.32 15.22 2.96
C SER A 408 0.66 14.05 3.18
N TRP A 409 0.54 13.05 2.33
CA TRP A 409 1.52 11.96 2.28
C TRP A 409 2.76 12.42 1.53
N ASN A 410 3.91 12.40 2.24
CA ASN A 410 5.21 12.72 1.66
C ASN A 410 6.03 11.45 1.37
N PHE A 411 5.39 10.30 1.27
CA PHE A 411 6.04 9.00 1.02
C PHE A 411 6.83 9.02 -0.29
N ALA A 412 6.31 9.74 -1.28
CA ALA A 412 6.95 9.95 -2.57
C ALA A 412 8.32 10.66 -2.50
N THR A 413 8.62 11.32 -1.40
CA THR A 413 9.87 12.06 -1.19
C THR A 413 10.86 11.31 -0.31
N MET A 414 10.46 10.21 0.32
CA MET A 414 11.36 9.34 1.06
C MET A 414 12.36 8.71 0.10
N PRO A 415 13.67 8.69 0.42
CA PRO A 415 14.71 8.46 -0.60
C PRO A 415 14.74 7.02 -1.15
N SER A 416 14.41 6.01 -0.32
CA SER A 416 14.46 4.60 -0.74
C SER A 416 13.75 3.68 0.26
N GLU A 417 13.48 2.43 -0.15
CA GLU A 417 13.03 1.37 0.77
C GLU A 417 14.15 0.99 1.78
N GLU A 418 15.42 1.10 1.40
CA GLU A 418 16.55 0.87 2.29
C GLU A 418 16.55 1.88 3.46
N TRP A 419 16.27 3.16 3.18
CA TRP A 419 16.10 4.16 4.22
C TRP A 419 14.96 3.80 5.19
N LYS A 420 13.78 3.45 4.66
CA LYS A 420 12.63 3.05 5.48
C LYS A 420 12.97 1.87 6.38
N ASN A 421 13.65 0.85 5.85
CA ASN A 421 14.08 -0.33 6.59
C ASN A 421 15.13 -0.02 7.65
N GLY A 422 16.05 0.90 7.36
CA GLY A 422 17.05 1.41 8.31
C GLY A 422 16.39 2.10 9.50
N VAL A 423 15.43 2.99 9.24
CA VAL A 423 14.64 3.67 10.29
C VAL A 423 13.83 2.65 11.10
N GLY A 424 13.15 1.70 10.45
CA GLY A 424 12.37 0.66 11.12
C GLY A 424 13.22 -0.22 12.04
N SER A 425 14.42 -0.60 11.60
CA SER A 425 15.36 -1.38 12.42
C SER A 425 15.85 -0.61 13.65
N ALA A 426 16.13 0.68 13.47
CA ALA A 426 16.54 1.55 14.57
C ALA A 426 15.39 1.78 15.59
N LEU A 427 14.15 1.99 15.12
CA LEU A 427 12.96 2.09 15.99
C LEU A 427 12.72 0.82 16.80
N THR A 428 12.90 -0.35 16.18
CA THR A 428 12.78 -1.65 16.87
C THR A 428 13.82 -1.80 17.96
N THR A 429 15.07 -1.42 17.68
CA THR A 429 16.16 -1.45 18.66
C THR A 429 15.89 -0.49 19.82
N TYR A 430 15.45 0.72 19.51
CA TYR A 430 15.08 1.70 20.53
C TYR A 430 13.90 1.22 21.40
N ALA A 431 12.87 0.63 20.79
CA ALA A 431 11.74 0.10 21.56
C ALA A 431 12.16 -0.97 22.57
N ALA A 432 13.12 -1.84 22.21
CA ALA A 432 13.62 -2.88 23.07
C ALA A 432 14.49 -2.35 24.24
N ASP A 433 15.17 -1.21 24.03
CA ASP A 433 16.03 -0.56 25.03
C ASP A 433 15.99 0.98 24.81
N GLN A 434 15.09 1.65 25.53
CA GLN A 434 14.73 3.07 25.36
C GLN A 434 15.79 4.01 25.94
N THR A 435 17.04 3.86 25.47
CA THR A 435 18.16 4.74 25.83
C THR A 435 18.33 5.89 24.84
N ASP A 436 18.94 7.00 25.27
CA ASP A 436 19.26 8.11 24.37
C ASP A 436 20.21 7.66 23.25
N ALA A 437 21.15 6.77 23.54
CA ALA A 437 22.08 6.24 22.53
C ALA A 437 21.35 5.47 21.41
N ASN A 438 20.30 4.70 21.74
CA ASN A 438 19.48 4.02 20.74
C ASN A 438 18.57 5.00 19.99
N TRP A 439 18.13 6.09 20.64
CA TRP A 439 17.43 7.16 19.94
C TRP A 439 18.35 7.93 18.99
N ASP A 440 19.58 8.21 19.37
CA ASP A 440 20.59 8.81 18.49
C ASP A 440 20.83 7.94 17.24
N ALA A 441 20.73 6.60 17.37
CA ALA A 441 20.77 5.71 16.21
C ALA A 441 19.54 5.86 15.29
N VAL A 442 18.34 6.13 15.84
CA VAL A 442 17.15 6.48 15.03
C VAL A 442 17.37 7.78 14.29
N VAL A 443 17.88 8.82 14.98
CA VAL A 443 18.21 10.12 14.36
C VAL A 443 19.23 9.94 13.22
N THR A 444 20.27 9.17 13.44
CA THR A 444 21.28 8.87 12.42
C THR A 444 20.69 8.14 11.22
N ALA A 445 19.88 7.10 11.45
CA ALA A 445 19.21 6.37 10.37
C ALA A 445 18.25 7.27 9.60
N PHE A 446 17.55 8.17 10.28
CA PHE A 446 16.60 9.09 9.67
C PHE A 446 17.31 10.18 8.86
N VAL A 447 18.28 10.91 9.43
CA VAL A 447 18.89 12.11 8.83
C VAL A 447 20.06 11.74 7.92
N ASP A 448 21.07 11.04 8.45
CA ASP A 448 22.26 10.69 7.67
C ASP A 448 21.93 9.62 6.62
N GLY A 449 21.05 8.68 6.97
CA GLY A 449 20.51 7.69 6.04
C GLY A 449 19.77 8.32 4.88
N TRP A 450 18.92 9.34 5.15
CA TRP A 450 18.22 10.10 4.09
C TRP A 450 19.19 10.67 3.06
N ALA A 451 20.17 11.45 3.54
CA ALA A 451 21.14 12.09 2.65
C ALA A 451 21.99 11.06 1.86
N ALA A 452 22.35 9.94 2.50
CA ALA A 452 23.13 8.88 1.85
C ALA A 452 22.33 8.18 0.73
N GLU A 453 21.07 7.84 0.99
CA GLU A 453 20.21 7.18 0.01
C GLU A 453 19.79 8.12 -1.13
N ALA A 454 19.46 9.38 -0.83
CA ALA A 454 19.17 10.38 -1.85
C ALA A 454 20.36 10.58 -2.80
N ALA A 455 21.59 10.62 -2.27
CA ALA A 455 22.80 10.71 -3.09
C ALA A 455 23.01 9.44 -3.94
N ALA A 456 22.63 8.27 -3.46
CA ALA A 456 22.76 7.01 -4.21
C ALA A 456 21.76 6.88 -5.36
N VAL A 457 20.58 7.47 -5.21
CA VAL A 457 19.53 7.48 -6.26
C VAL A 457 19.83 8.51 -7.35
N ASN A 458 20.43 9.66 -6.99
CA ASN A 458 20.70 10.78 -7.90
C ASN A 458 22.08 10.69 -8.58
N GLY A 459 22.98 9.78 -8.21
CA GLY A 459 24.34 9.60 -8.74
C GLY A 459 24.45 8.42 -9.64
#